data_3f11f744f39a2d525c517235787664bb
#
_entry.id   3f11f744f39a2d525c517235787664bb
#
_cell.length_a   1.000
_cell.length_b   1.000
_cell.length_c   1.000
_cell.angle_alpha   90.00
_cell.angle_beta   90.00
_cell.angle_gamma   90.00
#
_symmetry.space_group_name_H-M   'P 1'
#
loop_
_entity.id
_entity.type
_entity.pdbx_description
1 polymer ?
#
loop_
_entity_poly.entity_id
_entity_poly.type
_entity_poly.pdbx_seq_one_letter_code
_entity_poly.pdbx_strand_id
1 'polypeptide(L)'
;YTMGPENSLQEKVNFGYVPDFSIAGRVYRDSDRSKSYTNGEETFSGVTVDLLDKDGKVIGTTKTDKDGDYSFEKLPSGTYRVKVHTDGDLAGLDQTEDPDGIADSMSGDITIGFDNQKVTGVNFGYVAPEAPATDPNTGVAQRLARTGFDGRIGGAGLGAAVVGGMFLWMRRRRQD
;
A
#
# COMPACT_ATOMS: atom_id res chain seq x y z
N TYR A 1 1.12 43.29 61.52
CA TYR A 1 1.48 43.24 60.10
C TYR A 1 0.46 42.32 59.40
N THR A 2 -0.59 42.91 58.88
CA THR A 2 -1.59 42.19 58.10
C THR A 2 -1.07 42.00 56.68
N MET A 3 -0.76 40.80 56.33
CA MET A 3 -0.51 40.40 54.95
C MET A 3 -1.85 40.48 54.22
N GLY A 4 -1.98 41.43 53.34
CA GLY A 4 -3.12 41.54 52.44
C GLY A 4 -3.14 40.39 51.46
N PRO A 5 -4.32 39.97 50.99
CA PRO A 5 -4.48 38.81 50.06
C PRO A 5 -4.06 39.12 48.61
N GLU A 6 -3.16 40.07 48.41
CA GLU A 6 -2.92 40.69 47.10
C GLU A 6 -1.71 40.13 46.37
N ASN A 7 -1.13 39.04 46.79
CA ASN A 7 0.02 38.54 46.04
C ASN A 7 -0.03 37.03 45.85
N SER A 8 -1.14 36.52 45.40
CA SER A 8 -1.11 35.26 44.69
C SER A 8 -0.67 35.55 43.26
N LEU A 9 0.63 35.63 43.06
CA LEU A 9 1.18 35.39 41.77
C LEU A 9 0.81 33.96 41.39
N GLN A 10 -0.39 33.81 40.83
CA GLN A 10 -0.69 32.65 40.02
C GLN A 10 0.17 32.80 38.76
N GLU A 11 1.44 32.47 38.91
CA GLU A 11 2.21 32.09 37.74
C GLU A 11 1.43 30.95 37.11
N LYS A 12 0.85 31.22 35.92
CA LYS A 12 0.29 30.20 35.09
C LYS A 12 1.46 29.29 34.71
N VAL A 13 1.68 28.26 35.53
CA VAL A 13 2.60 27.17 35.15
C VAL A 13 1.92 26.44 34.02
N ASN A 14 2.16 26.89 32.79
CA ASN A 14 1.72 26.21 31.58
C ASN A 14 2.65 25.01 31.34
N PHE A 15 2.21 23.84 31.73
CA PHE A 15 2.85 22.61 31.31
C PHE A 15 2.40 22.34 29.89
N GLY A 16 3.23 22.66 28.91
CA GLY A 16 3.08 22.23 27.55
C GLY A 16 3.39 20.72 27.47
N TYR A 17 2.39 19.88 27.51
CA TYR A 17 2.53 18.47 27.18
C TYR A 17 2.44 18.37 25.66
N VAL A 18 3.52 17.93 25.02
CA VAL A 18 3.50 17.52 23.60
C VAL A 18 3.12 16.05 23.60
N PRO A 19 1.91 15.69 23.19
CA PRO A 19 1.54 14.29 23.09
C PRO A 19 2.44 13.61 22.04
N ASP A 20 2.96 12.45 22.38
CA ASP A 20 3.77 11.63 21.51
C ASP A 20 2.86 10.76 20.64
N PHE A 21 2.23 11.38 19.64
CA PHE A 21 1.39 10.65 18.70
C PHE A 21 2.28 9.93 17.66
N SER A 22 1.88 8.72 17.29
CA SER A 22 2.63 7.93 16.34
C SER A 22 1.74 7.09 15.42
N ILE A 23 2.27 6.81 14.24
CA ILE A 23 1.73 5.85 13.27
C ILE A 23 2.82 4.84 12.97
N ALA A 24 2.49 3.55 13.05
CA ALA A 24 3.45 2.47 12.79
C ALA A 24 2.78 1.30 12.06
N GLY A 25 3.59 0.58 11.30
CA GLY A 25 3.14 -0.58 10.55
C GLY A 25 4.30 -1.42 10.05
N ARG A 26 3.98 -2.37 9.19
CA ARG A 26 4.92 -3.34 8.63
C ARG A 26 4.72 -3.51 7.13
N VAL A 27 5.81 -3.73 6.40
CA VAL A 27 5.79 -4.15 5.01
C VAL A 27 6.32 -5.58 4.95
N TYR A 28 5.51 -6.52 4.42
CA TYR A 28 5.80 -7.94 4.50
C TYR A 28 5.38 -8.69 3.23
N ARG A 29 5.90 -9.92 3.10
CA ARG A 29 5.55 -10.84 2.03
C ARG A 29 4.41 -11.75 2.50
N ASP A 30 3.20 -11.48 2.05
CA ASP A 30 2.00 -12.27 2.35
C ASP A 30 2.00 -13.55 1.48
N SER A 31 2.82 -14.52 1.90
CA SER A 31 3.09 -15.74 1.11
C SER A 31 1.89 -16.66 1.00
N ASP A 32 1.02 -16.64 1.99
CA ASP A 32 -0.19 -17.46 2.06
C ASP A 32 -1.47 -16.73 1.58
N ARG A 33 -1.31 -15.45 1.19
CA ARG A 33 -2.41 -14.57 0.74
C ARG A 33 -3.53 -14.42 1.77
N SER A 34 -3.16 -14.48 3.05
CA SER A 34 -4.11 -14.33 4.17
C SER A 34 -4.59 -12.90 4.39
N LYS A 35 -3.90 -11.92 3.79
CA LYS A 35 -4.14 -10.48 3.98
C LYS A 35 -3.93 -10.04 5.42
N SER A 36 -3.04 -10.70 6.12
CA SER A 36 -2.61 -10.32 7.47
C SER A 36 -1.25 -10.92 7.76
N TYR A 37 -0.37 -10.15 8.42
CA TYR A 37 0.94 -10.65 8.80
C TYR A 37 0.83 -11.83 9.76
N THR A 38 1.43 -12.96 9.40
CA THR A 38 1.56 -14.15 10.24
C THR A 38 3.03 -14.39 10.59
N ASN A 39 3.25 -14.95 11.80
CA ASN A 39 4.62 -15.17 12.29
C ASN A 39 5.38 -16.14 11.37
N GLY A 40 6.52 -15.68 10.86
CA GLY A 40 7.39 -16.48 9.98
C GLY A 40 7.34 -16.05 8.52
N GLU A 41 6.48 -15.10 8.16
CA GLU A 41 6.51 -14.49 6.85
C GLU A 41 7.72 -13.57 6.69
N GLU A 42 8.28 -13.54 5.49
CA GLU A 42 9.37 -12.64 5.15
C GLU A 42 8.90 -11.18 5.23
N THR A 43 9.80 -10.30 5.59
CA THR A 43 9.56 -8.87 5.66
C THR A 43 10.47 -8.11 4.70
N PHE A 44 10.04 -6.95 4.25
CA PHE A 44 10.83 -6.12 3.34
C PHE A 44 11.55 -5.01 4.12
N SER A 45 12.87 -5.11 4.16
CA SER A 45 13.76 -4.12 4.78
C SER A 45 14.18 -3.04 3.78
N GLY A 46 14.34 -1.80 4.25
CA GLY A 46 14.83 -0.70 3.41
C GLY A 46 13.83 -0.09 2.45
N VAL A 47 12.56 -0.54 2.49
CA VAL A 47 11.47 0.03 1.70
C VAL A 47 11.19 1.45 2.14
N THR A 48 11.09 2.37 1.18
CA THR A 48 10.76 3.77 1.45
C THR A 48 9.27 3.91 1.74
N VAL A 49 8.95 4.58 2.84
CA VAL A 49 7.58 4.87 3.28
C VAL A 49 7.45 6.36 3.52
N ASP A 50 6.45 6.98 2.92
CA ASP A 50 6.12 8.39 3.09
C ASP A 50 4.91 8.58 4.01
N LEU A 51 4.97 9.64 4.81
CA LEU A 51 3.83 10.17 5.54
C LEU A 51 3.31 11.40 4.81
N LEU A 52 2.03 11.41 4.50
CA LEU A 52 1.36 12.50 3.84
C LEU A 52 0.39 13.20 4.80
N ASP A 53 0.23 14.49 4.64
CA ASP A 53 -0.83 15.24 5.31
C ASP A 53 -2.20 15.04 4.62
N LYS A 54 -3.24 15.65 5.16
CA LYS A 54 -4.62 15.60 4.62
C LYS A 54 -4.73 16.13 3.18
N ASP A 55 -3.79 16.96 2.74
CA ASP A 55 -3.77 17.56 1.41
C ASP A 55 -2.92 16.73 0.41
N GLY A 56 -2.38 15.60 0.87
CA GLY A 56 -1.57 14.67 0.06
C GLY A 56 -0.11 15.12 -0.11
N LYS A 57 0.35 16.09 0.68
CA LYS A 57 1.74 16.53 0.67
C LYS A 57 2.57 15.62 1.57
N VAL A 58 3.73 15.17 1.08
CA VAL A 58 4.70 14.42 1.88
C VAL A 58 5.30 15.34 2.95
N ILE A 59 5.14 14.95 4.21
CA ILE A 59 5.63 15.66 5.39
C ILE A 59 6.68 14.88 6.18
N GLY A 60 6.87 13.60 5.86
CA GLY A 60 7.90 12.74 6.44
C GLY A 60 8.20 11.56 5.54
N THR A 61 9.40 11.04 5.63
CA THR A 61 9.84 9.84 4.91
C THR A 61 10.68 9.00 5.86
N THR A 62 10.46 7.70 5.89
CA THR A 62 11.25 6.72 6.63
C THR A 62 11.54 5.50 5.76
N LYS A 63 12.29 4.55 6.31
CA LYS A 63 12.50 3.25 5.69
C LYS A 63 12.15 2.15 6.67
N THR A 64 11.69 1.04 6.14
CA THR A 64 11.47 -0.16 6.95
C THR A 64 12.80 -0.69 7.48
N ASP A 65 12.77 -1.17 8.71
CA ASP A 65 13.92 -1.80 9.37
C ASP A 65 14.13 -3.27 8.92
N LYS A 66 15.02 -3.99 9.60
CA LYS A 66 15.32 -5.40 9.31
C LYS A 66 14.13 -6.35 9.49
N ASP A 67 13.15 -5.95 10.29
CA ASP A 67 11.93 -6.72 10.59
C ASP A 67 10.74 -6.22 9.74
N GLY A 68 11.01 -5.32 8.78
CA GLY A 68 10.00 -4.72 7.91
C GLY A 68 9.15 -3.65 8.59
N ASP A 69 9.47 -3.28 9.83
CA ASP A 69 8.70 -2.32 10.60
C ASP A 69 9.09 -0.89 10.24
N TYR A 70 8.10 0.01 10.27
CA TYR A 70 8.31 1.44 10.13
C TYR A 70 7.48 2.21 11.15
N SER A 71 7.94 3.41 11.52
CA SER A 71 7.20 4.31 12.41
C SER A 71 7.42 5.77 12.07
N PHE A 72 6.38 6.56 12.33
CA PHE A 72 6.41 8.02 12.37
C PHE A 72 6.00 8.45 13.77
N GLU A 73 6.89 9.14 14.45
CA GLU A 73 6.72 9.54 15.86
C GLU A 73 6.63 11.07 16.00
N LYS A 74 6.19 11.51 17.19
CA LYS A 74 6.10 12.95 17.54
C LYS A 74 5.22 13.74 16.58
N LEU A 75 4.17 13.10 16.08
CA LEU A 75 3.23 13.72 15.17
C LEU A 75 2.29 14.66 15.94
N PRO A 76 1.91 15.82 15.38
CA PRO A 76 0.77 16.58 15.88
C PRO A 76 -0.54 15.80 15.73
N SER A 77 -1.58 16.18 16.47
CA SER A 77 -2.93 15.69 16.15
C SER A 77 -3.35 16.13 14.75
N GLY A 78 -3.94 15.22 13.99
CA GLY A 78 -4.32 15.50 12.60
C GLY A 78 -4.72 14.26 11.84
N THR A 79 -4.97 14.44 10.55
CA THR A 79 -5.26 13.37 9.61
C THR A 79 -4.08 13.19 8.67
N TYR A 80 -3.68 11.94 8.50
CA TYR A 80 -2.50 11.53 7.74
C TYR A 80 -2.82 10.36 6.82
N ARG A 81 -1.94 10.13 5.84
CA ARG A 81 -1.89 8.90 5.04
C ARG A 81 -0.48 8.38 5.01
N VAL A 82 -0.36 7.08 4.86
CA VAL A 82 0.94 6.41 4.68
C VAL A 82 1.00 5.87 3.25
N LYS A 83 2.10 6.08 2.57
CA LYS A 83 2.34 5.57 1.23
C LYS A 83 3.62 4.77 1.17
N VAL A 84 3.54 3.55 0.65
CA VAL A 84 4.68 2.68 0.39
C VAL A 84 5.16 2.86 -1.04
N HIS A 85 6.46 3.00 -1.24
CA HIS A 85 7.06 2.99 -2.57
C HIS A 85 7.24 1.56 -3.06
N THR A 86 6.71 1.27 -4.24
CA THR A 86 6.69 -0.09 -4.82
C THR A 86 7.82 -0.33 -5.83
N ASP A 87 8.92 0.37 -5.68
CA ASP A 87 10.18 0.13 -6.39
C ASP A 87 11.07 -0.90 -5.67
N GLY A 88 12.23 -1.19 -6.22
CA GLY A 88 13.18 -2.14 -5.61
C GLY A 88 12.59 -3.53 -5.41
N ASP A 89 12.62 -4.03 -4.18
CA ASP A 89 12.20 -5.39 -3.83
C ASP A 89 10.68 -5.61 -3.97
N LEU A 90 9.90 -4.55 -4.02
CA LEU A 90 8.45 -4.61 -4.25
C LEU A 90 8.07 -4.53 -5.72
N ALA A 91 9.01 -4.25 -6.62
CA ALA A 91 8.73 -4.07 -8.03
C ALA A 91 8.13 -5.34 -8.66
N GLY A 92 6.93 -5.20 -9.21
CA GLY A 92 6.22 -6.30 -9.88
C GLY A 92 5.55 -7.31 -8.93
N LEU A 93 5.50 -7.02 -7.63
CA LEU A 93 4.67 -7.78 -6.69
C LEU A 93 3.22 -7.31 -6.76
N ASP A 94 2.29 -8.23 -6.52
CA ASP A 94 0.88 -7.93 -6.30
C ASP A 94 0.69 -7.53 -4.84
N GLN A 95 -0.05 -6.48 -4.58
CA GLN A 95 -0.45 -6.11 -3.21
C GLN A 95 -1.63 -6.97 -2.75
N THR A 96 -1.55 -7.49 -1.54
CA THR A 96 -2.57 -8.36 -0.92
C THR A 96 -3.27 -7.71 0.26
N GLU A 97 -2.51 -7.07 1.16
CA GLU A 97 -3.04 -6.28 2.27
C GLU A 97 -2.80 -4.80 2.03
N ASP A 98 -3.83 -4.03 2.25
CA ASP A 98 -3.81 -2.58 2.31
C ASP A 98 -4.73 -2.12 3.44
N PRO A 99 -4.34 -1.13 4.27
CA PRO A 99 -5.13 -0.71 5.43
C PRO A 99 -6.55 -0.26 5.13
N ASP A 100 -6.82 0.25 3.94
CA ASP A 100 -8.17 0.66 3.50
C ASP A 100 -8.83 -0.33 2.53
N GLY A 101 -8.13 -1.39 2.17
CA GLY A 101 -8.60 -2.43 1.26
C GLY A 101 -8.48 -2.08 -0.23
N ILE A 102 -7.87 -0.95 -0.56
CA ILE A 102 -7.62 -0.51 -1.94
C ILE A 102 -6.15 -0.73 -2.27
N ALA A 103 -5.83 -1.69 -3.13
CA ALA A 103 -4.45 -2.08 -3.45
C ALA A 103 -3.73 -1.01 -4.28
N ASP A 104 -3.46 0.15 -3.68
CA ASP A 104 -2.75 1.28 -4.28
C ASP A 104 -1.48 1.68 -3.52
N SER A 105 -1.10 0.87 -2.50
CA SER A 105 0.06 1.07 -1.63
C SER A 105 -0.01 2.35 -0.81
N MET A 106 -1.23 2.83 -0.55
CA MET A 106 -1.51 3.99 0.28
C MET A 106 -2.64 3.67 1.25
N SER A 107 -2.46 4.00 2.52
CA SER A 107 -3.54 3.89 3.49
C SER A 107 -4.64 4.92 3.23
N GLY A 108 -5.85 4.63 3.64
CA GLY A 108 -6.88 5.65 3.82
C GLY A 108 -6.49 6.70 4.87
N ASP A 109 -7.43 7.57 5.19
CA ASP A 109 -7.23 8.63 6.18
C ASP A 109 -7.06 8.05 7.59
N ILE A 110 -5.94 8.34 8.23
CA ILE A 110 -5.59 7.97 9.61
C ILE A 110 -5.68 9.22 10.47
N THR A 111 -6.67 9.28 11.35
CA THR A 111 -6.82 10.40 12.27
C THR A 111 -6.23 10.05 13.64
N ILE A 112 -5.27 10.86 14.10
CA ILE A 112 -4.65 10.74 15.41
C ILE A 112 -4.95 11.96 16.28
N GLY A 113 -5.14 11.72 17.56
CA GLY A 113 -5.49 12.73 18.54
C GLY A 113 -5.45 12.15 19.96
N PHE A 114 -6.04 12.85 20.92
CA PHE A 114 -6.00 12.44 22.33
C PHE A 114 -6.67 11.09 22.58
N ASP A 115 -7.70 10.75 21.82
CA ASP A 115 -8.42 9.47 21.95
C ASP A 115 -7.73 8.32 21.20
N ASN A 116 -6.85 8.65 20.23
CA ASN A 116 -6.13 7.70 19.41
C ASN A 116 -4.68 8.17 19.23
N GLN A 117 -3.87 8.01 20.27
CA GLN A 117 -2.53 8.57 20.34
C GLN A 117 -1.50 7.74 19.56
N LYS A 118 -1.70 6.43 19.49
CA LYS A 118 -0.81 5.50 18.81
C LYS A 118 -1.60 4.59 17.88
N VAL A 119 -1.42 4.78 16.59
CA VAL A 119 -2.00 3.91 15.57
C VAL A 119 -0.93 2.92 15.14
N THR A 120 -1.21 1.64 15.31
CA THR A 120 -0.33 0.53 14.90
C THR A 120 -1.07 -0.38 13.93
N GLY A 121 -0.33 -1.24 13.22
CA GLY A 121 -0.94 -2.19 12.29
C GLY A 121 -1.36 -1.55 10.96
N VAL A 122 -0.73 -0.44 10.58
CA VAL A 122 -0.86 0.12 9.22
C VAL A 122 0.05 -0.71 8.31
N ASN A 123 -0.41 -1.91 7.98
CA ASN A 123 0.41 -2.93 7.31
C ASN A 123 0.14 -2.98 5.81
N PHE A 124 1.19 -3.36 5.06
CA PHE A 124 1.12 -3.56 3.63
C PHE A 124 1.72 -4.93 3.28
N GLY A 125 0.90 -5.80 2.71
CA GLY A 125 1.27 -7.14 2.29
C GLY A 125 1.46 -7.21 0.77
N TYR A 126 2.53 -7.88 0.34
CA TYR A 126 2.85 -8.07 -1.07
C TYR A 126 3.22 -9.52 -1.36
N VAL A 127 2.90 -10.01 -2.55
CA VAL A 127 3.23 -11.37 -2.99
C VAL A 127 3.65 -11.38 -4.45
N ALA A 128 4.44 -12.37 -4.82
CA ALA A 128 4.74 -12.59 -6.23
C ALA A 128 3.43 -12.81 -7.03
N PRO A 129 3.31 -12.22 -8.23
CA PRO A 129 2.14 -12.46 -9.07
C PRO A 129 2.00 -13.94 -9.37
N GLU A 130 0.76 -14.40 -9.39
CA GLU A 130 0.47 -15.79 -9.73
C GLU A 130 0.94 -16.08 -11.15
N ALA A 131 1.70 -17.17 -11.31
CA ALA A 131 2.11 -17.61 -12.64
C ALA A 131 0.86 -17.81 -13.51
N PRO A 132 0.88 -17.33 -14.77
CA PRO A 132 -0.26 -17.52 -15.65
C PRO A 132 -0.54 -19.02 -15.77
N ALA A 133 -1.81 -19.40 -15.55
CA ALA A 133 -2.23 -20.78 -15.69
C ALA A 133 -1.82 -21.31 -17.08
N THR A 134 -1.03 -22.36 -17.11
CA THR A 134 -0.73 -23.06 -18.37
C THR A 134 -1.95 -23.87 -18.76
N ASP A 135 -2.50 -23.63 -19.94
CA ASP A 135 -3.51 -24.50 -20.51
C ASP A 135 -2.88 -25.88 -20.76
N PRO A 136 -3.34 -26.94 -20.07
CA PRO A 136 -2.77 -28.28 -20.21
C PRO A 136 -2.91 -28.81 -21.63
N ASN A 137 -3.75 -28.22 -22.46
CA ASN A 137 -4.04 -28.66 -23.82
C ASN A 137 -3.19 -27.97 -24.89
N THR A 138 -2.65 -26.79 -24.61
CA THR A 138 -1.91 -26.01 -25.62
C THR A 138 -0.46 -25.72 -25.21
N GLY A 139 -0.08 -25.95 -23.96
CA GLY A 139 1.24 -25.57 -23.43
C GLY A 139 1.54 -24.07 -23.49
N VAL A 140 0.56 -23.25 -23.85
CA VAL A 140 0.68 -21.80 -23.95
C VAL A 140 0.14 -21.16 -22.67
N ALA A 141 0.95 -20.38 -22.00
CA ALA A 141 0.54 -19.63 -20.83
C ALA A 141 -0.59 -18.65 -21.20
N GLN A 142 -1.76 -18.78 -20.52
CA GLN A 142 -2.85 -17.81 -20.67
C GLN A 142 -2.47 -16.49 -20.03
N ARG A 143 -1.78 -15.64 -20.76
CA ARG A 143 -1.39 -14.30 -20.32
C ARG A 143 -2.50 -13.25 -20.35
N LEU A 144 -3.71 -13.65 -20.78
CA LEU A 144 -4.75 -12.70 -21.17
C LEU A 144 -5.78 -12.33 -20.08
N ALA A 145 -5.68 -12.88 -18.89
CA ALA A 145 -6.74 -12.67 -17.90
C ALA A 145 -6.58 -11.44 -16.99
N ARG A 146 -5.44 -10.73 -17.06
CA ARG A 146 -5.16 -9.64 -16.10
C ARG A 146 -4.82 -8.27 -16.69
N THR A 147 -4.66 -8.14 -17.99
CA THR A 147 -4.68 -6.81 -18.58
C THR A 147 -6.12 -6.46 -18.85
N GLY A 148 -6.70 -5.60 -18.02
CA GLY A 148 -7.97 -4.97 -18.32
C GLY A 148 -7.87 -4.37 -19.72
N PHE A 149 -8.45 -5.06 -20.68
CA PHE A 149 -8.57 -4.60 -22.05
C PHE A 149 -9.63 -3.51 -22.04
N ASP A 150 -9.22 -2.28 -21.79
CA ASP A 150 -10.04 -1.15 -22.13
C ASP A 150 -10.06 -1.05 -23.65
N GLY A 151 -11.24 -1.17 -24.23
CA GLY A 151 -11.47 -1.27 -25.67
C GLY A 151 -11.03 -0.08 -26.53
N ARG A 152 -9.88 0.54 -26.23
CA ARG A 152 -9.25 1.56 -27.05
C ARG A 152 -8.01 1.01 -27.75
N ILE A 153 -8.23 0.18 -28.76
CA ILE A 153 -7.19 -0.07 -29.76
C ILE A 153 -7.22 1.07 -30.76
N GLY A 154 -6.44 2.10 -30.49
CA GLY A 154 -5.92 2.99 -31.52
C GLY A 154 -4.95 2.20 -32.38
N GLY A 155 -5.17 2.20 -33.68
CA GLY A 155 -4.61 1.34 -34.69
C GLY A 155 -3.10 1.10 -34.69
N ALA A 156 -2.75 0.00 -35.37
CA ALA A 156 -1.45 -0.45 -35.83
C ALA A 156 -0.54 -1.11 -34.78
N GLY A 157 -0.63 -2.43 -34.72
CA GLY A 157 0.29 -3.28 -33.97
C GLY A 157 -0.29 -4.65 -33.74
N LEU A 158 -0.71 -5.30 -34.76
CA LEU A 158 -1.22 -6.66 -34.71
C LEU A 158 -0.11 -7.64 -34.35
N GLY A 159 -0.10 -8.07 -33.13
CA GLY A 159 0.49 -9.35 -32.78
C GLY A 159 -0.32 -10.48 -33.43
N ALA A 160 0.22 -11.08 -34.44
CA ALA A 160 -0.38 -12.15 -35.27
C ALA A 160 -0.45 -13.50 -34.53
N ALA A 161 -0.84 -13.54 -33.25
CA ALA A 161 -0.83 -14.78 -32.47
C ALA A 161 -2.22 -15.36 -32.16
N VAL A 162 -3.31 -14.79 -32.66
CA VAL A 162 -4.67 -15.26 -32.30
C VAL A 162 -5.43 -15.88 -33.48
N VAL A 163 -4.81 -16.11 -34.62
CA VAL A 163 -5.58 -16.45 -35.82
C VAL A 163 -5.32 -17.84 -36.38
N GLY A 164 -4.62 -18.73 -35.70
CA GLY A 164 -4.42 -20.11 -36.16
C GLY A 164 -5.71 -20.94 -36.25
N GLY A 165 -6.72 -20.65 -35.45
CA GLY A 165 -7.94 -21.46 -35.40
C GLY A 165 -9.11 -20.95 -36.26
N MET A 166 -9.17 -19.69 -36.58
CA MET A 166 -10.36 -19.09 -37.22
C MET A 166 -10.24 -18.97 -38.72
N PHE A 167 -9.04 -19.06 -39.27
CA PHE A 167 -8.82 -19.03 -40.73
C PHE A 167 -9.11 -20.35 -41.47
N LEU A 168 -9.11 -21.47 -40.74
CA LEU A 168 -9.46 -22.76 -41.39
C LEU A 168 -10.97 -22.96 -41.60
N TRP A 169 -11.80 -22.18 -40.90
CA TRP A 169 -13.26 -22.35 -41.02
C TRP A 169 -13.86 -21.50 -42.15
N MET A 170 -13.22 -20.42 -42.57
CA MET A 170 -13.75 -19.57 -43.66
C MET A 170 -13.34 -20.05 -45.06
N ARG A 171 -12.43 -20.98 -45.19
CA ARG A 171 -11.99 -21.49 -46.53
C ARG A 171 -12.83 -22.64 -47.08
N ARG A 172 -13.80 -23.16 -46.29
CA ARG A 172 -14.64 -24.29 -46.67
C ARG A 172 -16.04 -23.92 -47.20
N ARG A 173 -16.34 -22.64 -47.41
CA ARG A 173 -17.65 -22.19 -47.86
C ARG A 173 -17.62 -21.42 -49.20
N ARG A 174 -16.66 -21.69 -50.07
CA ARG A 174 -16.71 -21.16 -51.42
C ARG A 174 -16.19 -22.19 -52.41
N GLN A 175 -16.85 -23.31 -52.47
CA GLN A 175 -16.90 -24.16 -53.65
C GLN A 175 -18.17 -24.99 -53.51
N ASP A 176 -19.24 -24.42 -53.96
CA ASP A 176 -20.35 -25.02 -54.73
C ASP A 176 -21.19 -23.87 -55.26
#